data_3a5716bc22ab300566a2eb9c8074ff9f
#
_entry.id   3a5716bc22ab300566a2eb9c8074ff9f
#
_cell.length_a   1.000
_cell.length_b   1.000
_cell.length_c   1.000
_cell.angle_alpha   90.00
_cell.angle_beta   90.00
_cell.angle_gamma   90.00
#
_symmetry.space_group_name_H-M   'P 1'
#
loop_
_entity.id
_entity.type
_entity.pdbx_description
1 polymer ?
#
loop_
_entity_poly.entity_id
_entity_poly.type
_entity_poly.pdbx_seq_one_letter_code
_entity_poly.pdbx_strand_id
1 'polypeptide(L)'
;DNEQAAAVIRDPRVAAVTLTGSERAGRSVAGNAGQQLKTFVMELGGSDAFIVLEDADLEKTVAGAGASRFGNAGQTCIAAKRFIVVEAIADAFVQRFVEATSKLKLGDPNDDATTLGPMARLDLRDELHKQVQASISAGAKPLLGCEPDASHAGYPASILDYVAPGMAAYEEELFGPVASILRVRDEAE
;
A
#
# COMPACT_ATOMS: atom_id res chain seq x y z
N ASP A 1 22.20 1.18 -13.55
CA ASP A 1 22.26 1.07 -12.08
C ASP A 1 22.22 2.48 -11.45
N ASN A 2 22.30 2.56 -10.11
CA ASN A 2 22.19 3.82 -9.35
C ASN A 2 23.37 4.76 -9.61
N GLU A 3 24.56 4.24 -9.86
CA GLU A 3 25.75 5.06 -10.19
C GLU A 3 25.62 5.71 -11.55
N GLN A 4 25.10 4.99 -12.54
CA GLN A 4 24.82 5.54 -13.87
C GLN A 4 23.75 6.62 -13.78
N ALA A 5 22.68 6.42 -13.03
CA ALA A 5 21.64 7.43 -12.79
C ALA A 5 22.25 8.70 -12.15
N ALA A 6 23.07 8.54 -11.12
CA ALA A 6 23.74 9.64 -10.46
C ALA A 6 24.73 10.38 -11.40
N ALA A 7 25.42 9.66 -12.30
CA ALA A 7 26.29 10.26 -13.30
C ALA A 7 25.50 11.10 -14.31
N VAL A 8 24.35 10.59 -14.78
CA VAL A 8 23.45 11.35 -15.68
C VAL A 8 22.92 12.60 -15.00
N ILE A 9 22.51 12.52 -13.74
CA ILE A 9 22.03 13.68 -12.97
C ILE A 9 23.14 14.76 -12.88
N ARG A 10 24.38 14.36 -12.74
CA ARG A 10 25.52 15.30 -12.66
C ARG A 10 25.96 15.90 -14.01
N ASP A 11 25.56 15.31 -15.13
CA ASP A 11 25.93 15.81 -16.48
C ASP A 11 25.36 17.20 -16.70
N PRO A 12 26.20 18.20 -17.13
CA PRO A 12 25.77 19.59 -17.30
C PRO A 12 24.71 19.79 -18.40
N ARG A 13 24.51 18.81 -19.28
CA ARG A 13 23.48 18.83 -20.32
C ARG A 13 22.10 18.50 -19.78
N VAL A 14 21.99 17.90 -18.58
CA VAL A 14 20.73 17.60 -17.91
C VAL A 14 20.34 18.83 -17.08
N ALA A 15 19.26 19.50 -17.44
CA ALA A 15 18.80 20.71 -16.77
C ALA A 15 17.88 20.45 -15.56
N ALA A 16 17.09 19.38 -15.58
CA ALA A 16 16.14 19.04 -14.54
C ALA A 16 15.99 17.52 -14.41
N VAL A 17 15.45 17.06 -13.29
CA VAL A 17 15.24 15.64 -13.00
C VAL A 17 13.84 15.42 -12.47
N THR A 18 13.18 14.34 -12.88
CA THR A 18 11.96 13.86 -12.26
C THR A 18 12.12 12.39 -11.85
N LEU A 19 11.48 12.00 -10.74
CA LEU A 19 11.44 10.63 -10.25
C LEU A 19 10.04 10.30 -9.76
N THR A 20 9.55 9.12 -10.16
CA THR A 20 8.47 8.42 -9.46
C THR A 20 9.06 7.19 -8.76
N GLY A 21 8.91 7.07 -7.45
CA GLY A 21 9.48 5.95 -6.71
C GLY A 21 9.40 6.10 -5.18
N SER A 22 10.23 5.33 -4.47
CA SER A 22 10.26 5.37 -3.01
C SER A 22 10.89 6.65 -2.47
N GLU A 23 10.55 7.04 -1.24
CA GLU A 23 11.21 8.16 -0.54
C GLU A 23 12.73 8.02 -0.51
N ARG A 24 13.24 6.81 -0.30
CA ARG A 24 14.69 6.54 -0.30
C ARG A 24 15.32 6.90 -1.64
N ALA A 25 14.69 6.53 -2.75
CA ALA A 25 15.15 6.90 -4.09
C ALA A 25 15.02 8.41 -4.31
N GLY A 26 13.90 9.01 -3.88
CA GLY A 26 13.67 10.46 -3.94
C GLY A 26 14.75 11.26 -3.23
N ARG A 27 15.09 10.90 -1.99
CA ARG A 27 16.18 11.55 -1.23
C ARG A 27 17.52 11.47 -1.96
N SER A 28 17.85 10.33 -2.55
CA SER A 28 19.09 10.14 -3.32
C SER A 28 19.12 10.99 -4.58
N VAL A 29 18.03 10.99 -5.36
CA VAL A 29 17.94 11.75 -6.62
C VAL A 29 17.90 13.25 -6.35
N ALA A 30 17.07 13.70 -5.39
CA ALA A 30 17.00 15.11 -5.01
C ALA A 30 18.33 15.63 -4.45
N GLY A 31 19.04 14.83 -3.64
CA GLY A 31 20.36 15.17 -3.15
C GLY A 31 21.39 15.36 -4.26
N ASN A 32 21.44 14.44 -5.24
CA ASN A 32 22.31 14.57 -6.41
C ASN A 32 21.94 15.79 -7.28
N ALA A 33 20.66 16.04 -7.51
CA ALA A 33 20.19 17.19 -8.29
C ALA A 33 20.50 18.51 -7.57
N GLY A 34 20.24 18.59 -6.26
CA GLY A 34 20.51 19.77 -5.44
C GLY A 34 21.98 20.16 -5.39
N GLN A 35 22.90 19.17 -5.32
CA GLN A 35 24.35 19.42 -5.41
C GLN A 35 24.75 20.09 -6.74
N GLN A 36 23.97 19.91 -7.79
CA GLN A 36 24.20 20.52 -9.11
C GLN A 36 23.29 21.73 -9.35
N LEU A 37 22.54 22.21 -8.35
CA LEU A 37 21.57 23.30 -8.44
C LEU A 37 20.51 23.08 -9.53
N LYS A 38 20.12 21.82 -9.78
CA LYS A 38 19.11 21.46 -10.80
C LYS A 38 17.72 21.39 -10.17
N THR A 39 16.73 21.81 -10.94
CA THR A 39 15.32 21.61 -10.58
C THR A 39 14.97 20.13 -10.56
N PHE A 40 14.14 19.71 -9.60
CA PHE A 40 13.63 18.34 -9.55
C PHE A 40 12.16 18.30 -9.17
N VAL A 41 11.47 17.27 -9.66
CA VAL A 41 10.11 16.92 -9.30
C VAL A 41 10.10 15.49 -8.76
N MET A 42 9.51 15.29 -7.58
CA MET A 42 9.47 13.99 -6.90
C MET A 42 8.02 13.56 -6.72
N GLU A 43 7.66 12.46 -7.37
CA GLU A 43 6.43 11.72 -7.16
C GLU A 43 6.77 10.48 -6.30
N LEU A 44 6.37 10.50 -5.04
CA LEU A 44 6.82 9.51 -4.05
C LEU A 44 5.64 8.70 -3.50
N GLY A 45 5.91 7.89 -2.48
CA GLY A 45 4.90 7.10 -1.80
C GLY A 45 3.97 7.93 -0.91
N GLY A 46 2.97 7.27 -0.38
CA GLY A 46 2.03 7.82 0.56
C GLY A 46 1.18 6.73 1.20
N SER A 47 0.49 7.06 2.27
CA SER A 47 -0.43 6.15 2.96
C SER A 47 -1.81 6.81 3.03
N ASP A 48 -2.52 6.81 1.90
CA ASP A 48 -3.80 7.51 1.76
C ASP A 48 -4.88 6.90 2.65
N ALA A 49 -5.68 7.79 3.24
CA ALA A 49 -6.80 7.42 4.07
C ALA A 49 -8.06 7.19 3.23
N PHE A 50 -8.83 6.17 3.61
CA PHE A 50 -10.18 5.90 3.15
C PHE A 50 -11.11 5.97 4.37
N ILE A 51 -11.89 7.04 4.49
CA ILE A 51 -12.69 7.32 5.67
C ILE A 51 -14.09 6.76 5.47
N VAL A 52 -14.58 5.99 6.45
CA VAL A 52 -15.91 5.39 6.46
C VAL A 52 -16.70 5.93 7.66
N LEU A 53 -17.66 6.79 7.37
CA LEU A 53 -18.53 7.42 8.37
C LEU A 53 -19.79 6.56 8.62
N GLU A 54 -20.51 6.89 9.68
CA GLU A 54 -21.67 6.12 10.15
C GLU A 54 -22.80 5.97 9.11
N ASP A 55 -23.01 6.97 8.27
CA ASP A 55 -24.04 7.01 7.23
C ASP A 55 -23.58 6.46 5.87
N ALA A 56 -22.41 5.85 5.80
CA ALA A 56 -21.85 5.31 4.56
C ALA A 56 -22.73 4.19 3.96
N ASP A 57 -22.96 4.26 2.63
CA ASP A 57 -23.52 3.15 1.86
C ASP A 57 -22.50 2.00 1.81
N LEU A 58 -22.67 1.00 2.64
CA LEU A 58 -21.70 -0.10 2.80
C LEU A 58 -21.42 -0.86 1.51
N GLU A 59 -22.40 -1.03 0.62
CA GLU A 59 -22.20 -1.76 -0.63
C GLU A 59 -21.23 -1.00 -1.55
N LYS A 60 -21.50 0.28 -1.77
CA LYS A 60 -20.62 1.14 -2.56
C LYS A 60 -19.26 1.34 -1.91
N THR A 61 -19.24 1.49 -0.58
CA THR A 61 -18.02 1.67 0.20
C THR A 61 -17.09 0.46 0.09
N VAL A 62 -17.60 -0.75 0.25
CA VAL A 62 -16.82 -1.99 0.12
C VAL A 62 -16.31 -2.18 -1.31
N ALA A 63 -17.14 -1.91 -2.32
CA ALA A 63 -16.71 -1.99 -3.72
C ALA A 63 -15.59 -0.99 -4.02
N GLY A 64 -15.73 0.27 -3.59
CA GLY A 64 -14.70 1.31 -3.72
C GLY A 64 -13.42 0.99 -2.96
N ALA A 65 -13.54 0.49 -1.72
CA ALA A 65 -12.42 0.06 -0.90
C ALA A 65 -11.60 -1.04 -1.59
N GLY A 66 -12.28 -2.08 -2.09
CA GLY A 66 -11.64 -3.18 -2.82
C GLY A 66 -10.94 -2.73 -4.09
N ALA A 67 -11.60 -1.94 -4.92
CA ALA A 67 -11.03 -1.40 -6.15
C ALA A 67 -9.80 -0.52 -5.88
N SER A 68 -9.88 0.36 -4.88
CA SER A 68 -8.78 1.26 -4.52
C SER A 68 -7.59 0.52 -3.90
N ARG A 69 -7.85 -0.51 -3.07
CA ARG A 69 -6.74 -1.21 -2.37
C ARG A 69 -6.06 -2.27 -3.21
N PHE A 70 -6.83 -3.06 -3.97
CA PHE A 70 -6.31 -4.27 -4.60
C PHE A 70 -6.00 -4.10 -6.10
N GLY A 71 -6.38 -2.99 -6.72
CA GLY A 71 -5.95 -2.63 -8.08
C GLY A 71 -4.42 -2.66 -8.17
N ASN A 72 -3.88 -3.23 -9.26
CA ASN A 72 -2.43 -3.41 -9.46
C ASN A 72 -1.71 -4.13 -8.29
N ALA A 73 -2.38 -5.08 -7.64
CA ALA A 73 -1.92 -5.74 -6.41
C ALA A 73 -1.51 -4.73 -5.31
N GLY A 74 -2.22 -3.61 -5.20
CA GLY A 74 -1.96 -2.58 -4.21
C GLY A 74 -0.69 -1.75 -4.42
N GLN A 75 0.01 -1.94 -5.53
CA GLN A 75 1.26 -1.25 -5.86
C GLN A 75 0.98 0.08 -6.58
N THR A 76 0.26 0.96 -5.91
CA THR A 76 -0.14 2.27 -6.42
C THR A 76 0.00 3.31 -5.31
N CYS A 77 0.69 4.43 -5.58
CA CYS A 77 0.92 5.48 -4.59
C CYS A 77 -0.37 6.08 -4.03
N ILE A 78 -1.38 6.28 -4.89
CA ILE A 78 -2.71 6.80 -4.52
C ILE A 78 -3.71 5.72 -4.05
N ALA A 79 -3.30 4.47 -3.87
CA ALA A 79 -4.19 3.45 -3.34
C ALA A 79 -4.59 3.76 -1.90
N ALA A 80 -5.85 3.52 -1.55
CA ALA A 80 -6.26 3.54 -0.15
C ALA A 80 -5.48 2.49 0.65
N LYS A 81 -4.80 2.91 1.70
CA LYS A 81 -3.98 2.03 2.54
C LYS A 81 -4.53 1.93 3.95
N ARG A 82 -4.99 3.07 4.52
CA ARG A 82 -5.56 3.18 5.86
C ARG A 82 -7.07 3.38 5.76
N PHE A 83 -7.83 2.38 6.18
CA PHE A 83 -9.29 2.43 6.25
C PHE A 83 -9.68 2.87 7.65
N ILE A 84 -10.01 4.16 7.81
CA ILE A 84 -10.41 4.77 9.07
C ILE A 84 -11.92 4.65 9.18
N VAL A 85 -12.39 3.81 10.10
CA VAL A 85 -13.80 3.40 10.18
C VAL A 85 -14.35 3.74 11.55
N VAL A 86 -15.46 4.48 11.61
CA VAL A 86 -16.14 4.79 12.88
C VAL A 86 -16.70 3.49 13.49
N GLU A 87 -16.59 3.34 14.82
CA GLU A 87 -16.91 2.12 15.56
C GLU A 87 -18.36 1.65 15.33
N ALA A 88 -19.29 2.58 15.17
CA ALA A 88 -20.71 2.28 14.97
C ALA A 88 -20.98 1.38 13.75
N ILE A 89 -20.14 1.44 12.70
CA ILE A 89 -20.31 0.70 11.45
C ILE A 89 -19.15 -0.28 11.18
N ALA A 90 -18.11 -0.28 12.03
CA ALA A 90 -16.86 -0.98 11.79
C ALA A 90 -17.04 -2.49 11.57
N ASP A 91 -17.80 -3.16 12.44
CA ASP A 91 -18.00 -4.61 12.30
C ASP A 91 -18.72 -4.98 11.01
N ALA A 92 -19.74 -4.20 10.63
CA ALA A 92 -20.51 -4.45 9.41
C ALA A 92 -19.66 -4.18 8.15
N PHE A 93 -18.82 -3.13 8.16
CA PHE A 93 -17.87 -2.85 7.08
C PHE A 93 -16.83 -3.96 6.96
N VAL A 94 -16.17 -4.31 8.07
CA VAL A 94 -15.11 -5.33 8.12
C VAL A 94 -15.61 -6.67 7.59
N GLN A 95 -16.78 -7.13 8.09
CA GLN A 95 -17.37 -8.39 7.65
C GLN A 95 -17.58 -8.42 6.13
N ARG A 96 -18.21 -7.39 5.56
CA ARG A 96 -18.46 -7.30 4.11
C ARG A 96 -17.18 -7.14 3.31
N PHE A 97 -16.21 -6.39 3.82
CA PHE A 97 -14.94 -6.17 3.14
C PHE A 97 -14.11 -7.45 3.09
N VAL A 98 -14.05 -8.22 4.18
CA VAL A 98 -13.43 -9.56 4.20
C VAL A 98 -14.12 -10.50 3.22
N GLU A 99 -15.46 -10.56 3.22
CA GLU A 99 -16.22 -11.39 2.29
C GLU A 99 -15.95 -11.02 0.82
N ALA A 100 -15.94 -9.74 0.48
CA ALA A 100 -15.65 -9.28 -0.87
C ALA A 100 -14.22 -9.59 -1.28
N THR A 101 -13.26 -9.33 -0.39
CA THR A 101 -11.83 -9.52 -0.62
C THR A 101 -11.45 -11.00 -0.77
N SER A 102 -12.12 -11.90 -0.04
CA SER A 102 -11.88 -13.35 -0.12
C SER A 102 -12.18 -13.97 -1.49
N LYS A 103 -12.93 -13.26 -2.34
CA LYS A 103 -13.24 -13.68 -3.70
C LYS A 103 -12.11 -13.40 -4.70
N LEU A 104 -11.12 -12.59 -4.31
CA LEU A 104 -9.96 -12.30 -5.14
C LEU A 104 -9.06 -13.53 -5.24
N LYS A 105 -8.67 -13.84 -6.48
CA LYS A 105 -7.85 -15.01 -6.81
C LYS A 105 -6.47 -14.58 -7.24
N LEU A 106 -5.48 -14.84 -6.38
CA LEU A 106 -4.08 -14.68 -6.72
C LEU A 106 -3.68 -15.75 -7.76
N GLY A 107 -3.00 -15.35 -8.82
CA GLY A 107 -2.58 -16.30 -9.87
C GLY A 107 -1.72 -15.68 -10.96
N ASP A 108 -1.50 -16.47 -12.02
CA ASP A 108 -0.82 -16.02 -13.22
C ASP A 108 -1.63 -14.93 -13.92
N PRO A 109 -1.05 -13.74 -14.21
CA PRO A 109 -1.75 -12.67 -14.92
C PRO A 109 -2.17 -13.03 -16.37
N ASN A 110 -1.68 -14.12 -16.93
CA ASN A 110 -2.13 -14.63 -18.23
C ASN A 110 -3.36 -15.57 -18.14
N ASP A 111 -3.80 -15.92 -16.95
CA ASP A 111 -5.00 -16.71 -16.73
C ASP A 111 -6.21 -15.78 -16.50
N ASP A 112 -7.24 -15.89 -17.32
CA ASP A 112 -8.49 -15.12 -17.23
C ASP A 112 -9.22 -15.29 -15.89
N ALA A 113 -8.95 -16.36 -15.15
CA ALA A 113 -9.52 -16.60 -13.82
C ALA A 113 -8.80 -15.81 -12.71
N THR A 114 -7.62 -15.25 -13.00
CA THR A 114 -6.85 -14.45 -12.04
C THR A 114 -7.46 -13.06 -11.88
N THR A 115 -7.70 -12.65 -10.66
CA THR A 115 -8.20 -11.30 -10.33
C THR A 115 -7.21 -10.49 -9.50
N LEU A 116 -6.12 -11.11 -9.04
CA LEU A 116 -5.03 -10.48 -8.33
C LEU A 116 -3.70 -11.05 -8.86
N GLY A 117 -2.90 -10.22 -9.51
CA GLY A 117 -1.57 -10.62 -9.99
C GLY A 117 -0.51 -10.61 -8.87
N PRO A 118 0.70 -11.11 -9.15
CA PRO A 118 1.81 -11.06 -8.23
C PRO A 118 2.33 -9.64 -8.03
N MET A 119 3.11 -9.43 -7.00
CA MET A 119 3.92 -8.23 -6.84
C MET A 119 5.05 -8.19 -7.86
N ALA A 120 5.60 -7.00 -8.10
CA ALA A 120 6.60 -6.79 -9.15
C ALA A 120 7.92 -7.54 -8.89
N ARG A 121 8.30 -7.75 -7.62
CA ARG A 121 9.58 -8.36 -7.22
C ARG A 121 9.46 -9.08 -5.89
N LEU A 122 10.31 -10.11 -5.71
CA LEU A 122 10.39 -10.90 -4.47
C LEU A 122 10.82 -10.08 -3.26
N ASP A 123 11.81 -9.20 -3.42
CA ASP A 123 12.31 -8.38 -2.33
C ASP A 123 11.27 -7.37 -1.83
N LEU A 124 10.42 -6.84 -2.71
CA LEU A 124 9.30 -5.95 -2.32
C LEU A 124 8.21 -6.72 -1.58
N ARG A 125 7.90 -7.95 -2.01
CA ARG A 125 7.01 -8.85 -1.29
C ARG A 125 7.51 -9.16 0.11
N ASP A 126 8.80 -9.45 0.24
CA ASP A 126 9.43 -9.81 1.52
C ASP A 126 9.51 -8.59 2.46
N GLU A 127 9.71 -7.38 1.92
CA GLU A 127 9.66 -6.12 2.68
C GLU A 127 8.24 -5.85 3.20
N LEU A 128 7.23 -5.96 2.33
CA LEU A 128 5.82 -5.87 2.72
C LEU A 128 5.49 -6.89 3.82
N HIS A 129 5.92 -8.14 3.67
CA HIS A 129 5.65 -9.17 4.67
C HIS A 129 6.28 -8.85 6.03
N LYS A 130 7.49 -8.28 6.07
CA LYS A 130 8.10 -7.82 7.32
C LYS A 130 7.27 -6.74 8.01
N GLN A 131 6.73 -5.77 7.24
CA GLN A 131 5.84 -4.73 7.78
C GLN A 131 4.54 -5.33 8.35
N VAL A 132 3.96 -6.30 7.64
CA VAL A 132 2.76 -7.03 8.08
C VAL A 132 3.04 -7.79 9.38
N GLN A 133 4.11 -8.56 9.45
CA GLN A 133 4.47 -9.33 10.64
C GLN A 133 4.83 -8.44 11.84
N ALA A 134 5.50 -7.32 11.60
CA ALA A 134 5.77 -6.32 12.64
C ALA A 134 4.46 -5.74 13.21
N SER A 135 3.48 -5.45 12.35
CA SER A 135 2.18 -4.93 12.76
C SER A 135 1.37 -5.98 13.55
N ILE A 136 1.36 -7.24 13.11
CA ILE A 136 0.72 -8.35 13.84
C ILE A 136 1.37 -8.53 15.22
N SER A 137 2.71 -8.52 15.28
CA SER A 137 3.45 -8.62 16.54
C SER A 137 3.18 -7.46 17.50
N ALA A 138 2.83 -6.29 16.96
CA ALA A 138 2.44 -5.10 17.73
C ALA A 138 0.94 -5.09 18.11
N GLY A 139 0.13 -6.07 17.68
CA GLY A 139 -1.26 -6.23 18.09
C GLY A 139 -2.31 -6.10 16.99
N ALA A 140 -1.93 -5.81 15.75
CA ALA A 140 -2.87 -5.86 14.63
C ALA A 140 -3.41 -7.28 14.43
N LYS A 141 -4.69 -7.41 14.07
CA LYS A 141 -5.34 -8.70 13.88
C LYS A 141 -5.42 -9.07 12.40
N PRO A 142 -4.75 -10.14 11.95
CA PRO A 142 -4.92 -10.64 10.60
C PRO A 142 -6.30 -11.28 10.45
N LEU A 143 -7.12 -10.76 9.52
CA LEU A 143 -8.45 -11.28 9.24
C LEU A 143 -8.49 -12.12 7.96
N LEU A 144 -7.62 -11.82 7.02
CA LEU A 144 -7.53 -12.50 5.73
C LEU A 144 -6.10 -12.42 5.21
N GLY A 145 -5.61 -13.47 4.55
CA GLY A 145 -4.30 -13.50 3.90
C GLY A 145 -3.13 -13.36 4.87
N CYS A 146 -2.29 -12.34 4.68
CA CYS A 146 -1.14 -12.00 5.53
C CYS A 146 0.06 -12.94 5.45
N GLU A 147 0.04 -13.93 4.56
CA GLU A 147 1.15 -14.86 4.31
C GLU A 147 1.50 -14.88 2.82
N PRO A 148 2.78 -14.73 2.45
CA PRO A 148 3.18 -14.71 1.05
C PRO A 148 3.07 -16.10 0.42
N ASP A 149 2.88 -16.14 -0.91
CA ASP A 149 3.05 -17.38 -1.66
C ASP A 149 4.55 -17.73 -1.73
N ALA A 150 4.90 -18.94 -1.32
CA ALA A 150 6.29 -19.38 -1.25
C ALA A 150 6.93 -19.59 -2.65
N SER A 151 6.13 -19.79 -3.69
CA SER A 151 6.61 -20.19 -5.02
C SER A 151 6.98 -19.01 -5.93
N HIS A 152 6.45 -17.82 -5.68
CA HIS A 152 6.68 -16.63 -6.52
C HIS A 152 6.43 -15.31 -5.76
N ALA A 153 6.50 -14.16 -6.44
CA ALA A 153 6.25 -12.85 -5.82
C ALA A 153 4.76 -12.59 -5.48
N GLY A 154 3.95 -13.65 -5.35
CA GLY A 154 2.56 -13.56 -4.95
C GLY A 154 2.39 -13.16 -3.49
N TYR A 155 1.45 -12.24 -3.26
CA TYR A 155 0.95 -11.90 -1.93
C TYR A 155 -0.57 -11.88 -2.01
N PRO A 156 -1.30 -12.65 -1.18
CA PRO A 156 -2.75 -12.68 -1.25
C PRO A 156 -3.35 -11.34 -0.82
N ALA A 157 -4.55 -11.05 -1.30
CA ALA A 157 -5.32 -9.94 -0.77
C ALA A 157 -5.48 -10.12 0.76
N SER A 158 -5.05 -9.14 1.52
CA SER A 158 -4.87 -9.25 2.96
C SER A 158 -5.55 -8.11 3.70
N ILE A 159 -6.03 -8.40 4.90
CA ILE A 159 -6.69 -7.43 5.77
C ILE A 159 -6.15 -7.55 7.18
N LEU A 160 -5.63 -6.43 7.70
CA LEU A 160 -5.26 -6.23 9.10
C LEU A 160 -6.31 -5.34 9.78
N ASP A 161 -6.87 -5.78 10.88
CA ASP A 161 -7.78 -4.99 11.72
C ASP A 161 -7.08 -4.53 13.01
N TYR A 162 -7.65 -3.54 13.67
CA TYR A 162 -7.10 -2.92 14.89
C TYR A 162 -5.68 -2.36 14.70
N VAL A 163 -5.42 -1.81 13.51
CA VAL A 163 -4.16 -1.10 13.27
C VAL A 163 -4.20 0.23 14.04
N ALA A 164 -3.12 0.53 14.76
CA ALA A 164 -3.02 1.68 15.66
C ALA A 164 -1.67 2.40 15.51
N PRO A 165 -1.55 3.63 16.01
CA PRO A 165 -0.27 4.36 16.05
C PRO A 165 0.87 3.53 16.64
N GLY A 166 2.06 3.64 16.05
CA GLY A 166 3.25 2.86 16.41
C GLY A 166 3.38 1.52 15.71
N MET A 167 2.39 1.08 14.94
CA MET A 167 2.48 -0.12 14.10
C MET A 167 3.04 0.23 12.72
N ALA A 168 3.81 -0.66 12.10
CA ALA A 168 4.34 -0.45 10.75
C ALA A 168 3.22 -0.16 9.73
N ALA A 169 2.10 -0.86 9.82
CA ALA A 169 0.93 -0.65 8.95
C ALA A 169 0.23 0.71 9.16
N TYR A 170 0.52 1.42 10.24
CA TYR A 170 0.04 2.77 10.49
C TYR A 170 1.03 3.83 10.00
N GLU A 171 2.32 3.65 10.33
CA GLU A 171 3.38 4.67 10.16
C GLU A 171 3.99 4.64 8.75
N GLU A 172 3.98 3.47 8.09
CA GLU A 172 4.68 3.25 6.83
C GLU A 172 3.71 3.00 5.67
N GLU A 173 4.19 3.19 4.45
CA GLU A 173 3.46 2.78 3.26
C GLU A 173 3.52 1.27 3.08
N LEU A 174 2.35 0.59 3.08
CA LEU A 174 2.23 -0.80 2.65
C LEU A 174 2.04 -0.86 1.13
N PHE A 175 3.13 -1.04 0.39
CA PHE A 175 3.10 -1.03 -1.08
C PHE A 175 2.82 -2.43 -1.64
N GLY A 176 1.59 -2.91 -1.41
CA GLY A 176 1.11 -4.23 -1.82
C GLY A 176 -0.34 -4.48 -1.38
N PRO A 177 -0.90 -5.66 -1.62
CA PRO A 177 -2.33 -5.92 -1.47
C PRO A 177 -2.76 -6.14 0.00
N VAL A 178 -2.45 -5.20 0.87
CA VAL A 178 -2.78 -5.24 2.30
C VAL A 178 -3.58 -4.01 2.70
N ALA A 179 -4.77 -4.20 3.22
CA ALA A 179 -5.63 -3.17 3.79
C ALA A 179 -5.42 -3.09 5.31
N SER A 180 -5.23 -1.88 5.83
CA SER A 180 -5.08 -1.60 7.26
C SER A 180 -6.34 -0.92 7.79
N ILE A 181 -7.06 -1.56 8.70
CA ILE A 181 -8.29 -1.02 9.30
C ILE A 181 -7.97 -0.40 10.65
N LEU A 182 -8.33 0.87 10.77
CA LEU A 182 -8.22 1.69 11.97
C LEU A 182 -9.63 1.96 12.47
N ARG A 183 -9.93 1.58 13.68
CA ARG A 183 -11.22 1.84 14.31
C ARG A 183 -11.13 3.12 15.11
N VAL A 184 -12.05 4.04 14.88
CA VAL A 184 -12.16 5.31 15.60
C VAL A 184 -13.52 5.40 16.25
N ARG A 185 -13.61 6.07 17.38
CA ARG A 185 -14.85 6.16 18.16
C ARG A 185 -15.96 6.86 17.37
N ASP A 186 -15.64 7.96 16.75
CA ASP A 186 -16.56 8.85 16.01
C ASP A 186 -15.79 9.71 14.99
N GLU A 187 -16.50 10.57 14.28
CA GLU A 187 -15.94 11.44 13.24
C GLU A 187 -15.07 12.60 13.81
N ALA A 188 -15.08 12.82 15.12
CA ALA A 188 -14.28 13.86 15.75
C ALA A 188 -12.89 13.38 16.16
N GLU A 189 -12.68 12.03 16.26
CA GLU A 189 -11.39 11.41 16.54
C GLU A 189 -10.54 11.33 15.29
#